data_56261be21e4e711908f0e2bac22358b6
#
_entry.id   56261be21e4e711908f0e2bac22358b6
#
_cell.length_a   1.000
_cell.length_b   1.000
_cell.length_c   1.000
_cell.angle_alpha   90.00
_cell.angle_beta   90.00
_cell.angle_gamma   90.00
#
_symmetry.space_group_name_H-M   'P 1'
#
loop_
_entity.id
_entity.type
_entity.pdbx_description
1 polymer ?
#
loop_
_entity_poly.entity_id
_entity_poly.type
_entity_poly.pdbx_seq_one_letter_code
_entity_poly.pdbx_strand_id
1 'polypeptide(L)'
;MDLKAICVFSALGFFLDDDTYYVGQKVLKPATKYVIDEQGNILSKEHYFKWYYNPKERALNQITEEFAHLFEQILSEQSRNNKVILPLSGGLDSRTQACGLKHIGAAVSSYSYSFSGGHDETQYSQKIATACNFPFQGWKVPNGYLWDNIAVLAKINGCYSEFTHPRQMAFIEKYASMGDVFSLGHWGDVLFDDMGVADDLP
;
A
#
# COMPACT_ATOMS: atom_id res chain seq x y z
N MET A 1 24.36 -15.91 0.40
CA MET A 1 23.11 -16.00 1.18
C MET A 1 23.43 -15.77 2.66
N ASP A 2 22.59 -15.03 3.36
CA ASP A 2 22.66 -14.84 4.80
C ASP A 2 21.71 -15.83 5.49
N LEU A 3 22.26 -16.95 5.99
CA LEU A 3 21.45 -18.01 6.60
C LEU A 3 20.75 -17.55 7.87
N LYS A 4 21.36 -16.63 8.65
CA LYS A 4 20.75 -16.08 9.86
C LYS A 4 19.51 -15.25 9.49
N ALA A 5 19.64 -14.35 8.54
CA ALA A 5 18.53 -13.54 8.06
C ALA A 5 17.41 -14.40 7.45
N ILE A 6 17.76 -15.46 6.71
CA ILE A 6 16.80 -16.42 6.17
C ILE A 6 16.03 -17.17 7.27
N CYS A 7 16.70 -17.61 8.33
CA CYS A 7 16.03 -18.23 9.47
C CYS A 7 15.07 -17.27 10.18
N VAL A 8 15.47 -16.02 10.36
CA VAL A 8 14.59 -14.96 10.92
C VAL A 8 13.36 -14.76 10.04
N PHE A 9 13.56 -14.58 8.73
CA PHE A 9 12.46 -14.41 7.78
C PHE A 9 11.50 -15.61 7.78
N SER A 10 12.05 -16.84 7.83
CA SER A 10 11.22 -18.07 7.86
C SER A 10 10.38 -18.16 9.13
N ALA A 11 10.83 -17.59 10.24
CA ALA A 11 10.13 -17.61 11.52
C ALA A 11 9.09 -16.48 11.64
N LEU A 12 9.39 -15.28 11.13
CA LEU A 12 8.61 -14.06 11.34
C LEU A 12 7.84 -13.60 10.09
N GLY A 13 8.21 -14.04 8.89
CA GLY A 13 7.66 -13.56 7.62
C GLY A 13 8.25 -12.23 7.15
N PHE A 14 9.21 -11.66 7.88
CA PHE A 14 9.91 -10.41 7.54
C PHE A 14 11.35 -10.39 8.08
N PHE A 15 12.18 -9.51 7.53
CA PHE A 15 13.53 -9.28 8.05
C PHE A 15 13.52 -8.29 9.21
N LEU A 16 14.49 -8.43 10.11
CA LEU A 16 14.72 -7.46 11.16
C LEU A 16 15.71 -6.38 10.69
N ASP A 17 15.54 -5.18 11.21
CA ASP A 17 16.36 -4.00 10.92
C ASP A 17 16.53 -3.71 9.42
N ASP A 18 17.74 -3.86 8.90
CA ASP A 18 18.12 -3.61 7.52
C ASP A 18 18.61 -4.88 6.79
N ASP A 19 18.34 -6.04 7.37
CA ASP A 19 18.77 -7.33 6.81
C ASP A 19 18.07 -7.67 5.49
N THR A 20 18.74 -8.50 4.69
CA THR A 20 18.21 -9.09 3.45
C THR A 20 18.60 -10.56 3.36
N TYR A 21 18.18 -11.25 2.31
CA TYR A 21 18.62 -12.62 2.02
C TYR A 21 20.13 -12.72 1.73
N TYR A 22 20.83 -11.62 1.52
CA TYR A 22 22.19 -11.60 1.01
C TYR A 22 23.15 -10.96 1.99
N VAL A 23 24.27 -11.64 2.24
CA VAL A 23 25.38 -11.06 3.01
C VAL A 23 25.90 -9.79 2.31
N GLY A 24 26.03 -8.71 3.07
CA GLY A 24 26.54 -7.44 2.56
C GLY A 24 25.54 -6.56 1.79
N GLN A 25 24.32 -7.03 1.58
CA GLN A 25 23.23 -6.20 1.07
C GLN A 25 22.32 -5.76 2.21
N LYS A 26 22.08 -4.47 2.31
CA LYS A 26 21.25 -3.88 3.36
C LYS A 26 20.18 -2.99 2.76
N VAL A 27 19.03 -2.90 3.44
CA VAL A 27 17.97 -1.98 3.08
C VAL A 27 18.30 -0.59 3.62
N LEU A 28 18.07 0.43 2.82
CA LEU A 28 18.19 1.81 3.29
C LEU A 28 17.11 2.08 4.34
N LYS A 29 17.50 2.68 5.46
CA LYS A 29 16.57 2.98 6.56
C LYS A 29 15.49 3.97 6.12
N PRO A 30 14.24 3.77 6.55
CA PRO A 30 13.15 4.70 6.24
C PRO A 30 13.44 6.08 6.82
N ALA A 31 12.73 7.09 6.33
CA ALA A 31 12.83 8.48 6.78
C ALA A 31 14.27 9.01 6.86
N THR A 32 15.13 8.55 5.95
CA THR A 32 16.55 8.88 5.95
C THR A 32 16.98 9.36 4.57
N LYS A 33 17.56 10.54 4.50
CA LYS A 33 18.21 11.07 3.31
C LYS A 33 19.66 10.58 3.26
N TYR A 34 20.02 9.98 2.15
CA TYR A 34 21.40 9.55 1.86
C TYR A 34 21.96 10.37 0.71
N VAL A 35 23.21 10.80 0.83
CA VAL A 35 23.98 11.31 -0.29
C VAL A 35 25.05 10.27 -0.61
N ILE A 36 25.04 9.80 -1.84
CA ILE A 36 25.89 8.69 -2.31
C ILE A 36 26.72 9.20 -3.49
N ASP A 37 28.01 8.88 -3.52
CA ASP A 37 28.89 9.21 -4.64
C ASP A 37 28.69 8.24 -5.83
N GLU A 38 29.37 8.53 -6.94
CA GLU A 38 29.30 7.71 -8.15
C GLU A 38 29.87 6.29 -7.95
N GLN A 39 30.67 6.09 -6.94
CA GLN A 39 31.26 4.80 -6.56
C GLN A 39 30.38 4.01 -5.61
N GLY A 40 29.25 4.58 -5.13
CA GLY A 40 28.30 3.95 -4.21
C GLY A 40 28.64 4.14 -2.73
N ASN A 41 29.60 5.01 -2.38
CA ASN A 41 29.91 5.30 -0.98
C ASN A 41 28.92 6.32 -0.40
N ILE A 42 28.50 6.08 0.83
CA ILE A 42 27.60 7.00 1.55
C ILE A 42 28.43 8.17 2.08
N LEU A 43 28.22 9.36 1.49
CA LEU A 43 28.89 10.60 1.90
C LEU A 43 28.20 11.25 3.10
N SER A 44 26.87 11.18 3.17
CA SER A 44 26.11 11.66 4.33
C SER A 44 24.83 10.86 4.53
N LYS A 45 24.36 10.88 5.78
CA LYS A 45 23.15 10.22 6.21
C LYS A 45 22.43 11.11 7.23
N GLU A 46 21.21 11.51 6.93
CA GLU A 46 20.40 12.41 7.76
C GLU A 46 19.00 11.83 7.94
N HIS A 47 18.60 11.61 9.21
CA HIS A 47 17.22 11.27 9.54
C HIS A 47 16.38 12.55 9.54
N TYR A 48 15.36 12.62 8.65
CA TYR A 48 14.46 13.77 8.57
C TYR A 48 13.14 13.57 9.31
N PHE A 49 12.83 12.35 9.74
CA PHE A 49 11.63 12.05 10.52
C PHE A 49 11.92 10.89 11.48
N LYS A 50 11.41 11.02 12.71
CA LYS A 50 11.37 9.94 13.68
C LYS A 50 9.93 9.78 14.14
N TRP A 51 9.42 8.57 14.03
CA TRP A 51 8.10 8.25 14.56
C TRP A 51 8.09 8.52 16.07
N TYR A 52 7.04 9.16 16.56
CA TYR A 52 6.80 9.36 17.97
C TYR A 52 5.31 9.22 18.27
N TYR A 53 5.01 8.73 19.46
CA TYR A 53 3.66 8.69 19.99
C TYR A 53 3.53 9.79 21.04
N ASN A 54 2.58 10.69 20.84
CA ASN A 54 2.30 11.81 21.74
C ASN A 54 0.79 12.05 21.80
N PRO A 55 0.06 11.16 22.50
CA PRO A 55 -1.39 11.27 22.58
C PRO A 55 -1.80 12.56 23.29
N LYS A 56 -2.83 13.21 22.78
CA LYS A 56 -3.45 14.40 23.37
C LYS A 56 -4.96 14.23 23.32
N GLU A 57 -5.61 14.49 24.44
CA GLU A 57 -7.06 14.57 24.44
C GLU A 57 -7.53 15.73 23.57
N ARG A 58 -8.43 15.42 22.65
CA ARG A 58 -9.00 16.38 21.70
C ARG A 58 -10.46 16.01 21.42
N ALA A 59 -11.27 17.00 21.09
CA ALA A 59 -12.64 16.75 20.70
C ALA A 59 -12.69 15.97 19.36
N LEU A 60 -13.53 14.93 19.28
CA LEU A 60 -13.63 14.05 18.12
C LEU A 60 -13.93 14.82 16.82
N ASN A 61 -14.82 15.81 16.85
CA ASN A 61 -15.13 16.62 15.70
C ASN A 61 -13.92 17.41 15.16
N GLN A 62 -13.07 17.96 16.04
CA GLN A 62 -11.83 18.64 15.64
C GLN A 62 -10.85 17.68 14.96
N ILE A 63 -10.70 16.47 15.52
CA ILE A 63 -9.84 15.45 14.91
C ILE A 63 -10.37 15.04 13.54
N THR A 64 -11.69 14.85 13.43
CA THR A 64 -12.34 14.45 12.17
C THR A 64 -12.18 15.54 11.08
N GLU A 65 -12.35 16.80 11.44
CA GLU A 65 -12.19 17.93 10.51
C GLU A 65 -10.72 18.04 10.04
N GLU A 66 -9.77 17.96 10.95
CA GLU A 66 -8.34 18.03 10.62
C GLU A 66 -7.92 16.84 9.75
N PHE A 67 -8.37 15.62 10.10
CA PHE A 67 -8.12 14.44 9.28
C PHE A 67 -8.69 14.60 7.88
N ALA A 68 -9.94 15.02 7.74
CA ALA A 68 -10.57 15.21 6.44
C ALA A 68 -9.78 16.22 5.59
N HIS A 69 -9.42 17.36 6.19
CA HIS A 69 -8.64 18.39 5.49
C HIS A 69 -7.28 17.87 5.00
N LEU A 70 -6.51 17.22 5.87
CA LEU A 70 -5.20 16.65 5.51
C LEU A 70 -5.33 15.55 4.46
N PHE A 71 -6.33 14.69 4.60
CA PHE A 71 -6.59 13.60 3.67
C PHE A 71 -6.93 14.12 2.27
N GLU A 72 -7.81 15.11 2.18
CA GLU A 72 -8.17 15.74 0.91
C GLU A 72 -6.98 16.48 0.29
N GLN A 73 -6.18 17.15 1.09
CA GLN A 73 -4.94 17.79 0.62
C GLN A 73 -3.99 16.77 0.00
N ILE A 74 -3.73 15.66 0.69
CA ILE A 74 -2.85 14.59 0.21
C ILE A 74 -3.40 13.99 -1.09
N LEU A 75 -4.68 13.67 -1.14
CA LEU A 75 -5.31 13.15 -2.35
C LEU A 75 -5.21 14.13 -3.52
N SER A 76 -5.42 15.42 -3.26
CA SER A 76 -5.30 16.48 -4.28
C SER A 76 -3.87 16.60 -4.82
N GLU A 77 -2.87 16.52 -3.95
CA GLU A 77 -1.47 16.54 -4.34
C GLU A 77 -1.08 15.33 -5.18
N GLN A 78 -1.49 14.14 -4.76
CA GLN A 78 -1.19 12.87 -5.44
C GLN A 78 -1.92 12.73 -6.78
N SER A 79 -3.14 13.21 -6.90
CA SER A 79 -3.95 13.12 -8.12
C SER A 79 -3.76 14.28 -9.09
N ARG A 80 -2.95 15.30 -8.74
CA ARG A 80 -2.76 16.50 -9.56
C ARG A 80 -2.26 16.13 -10.96
N ASN A 81 -3.05 16.50 -11.98
CA ASN A 81 -2.78 16.23 -13.40
C ASN A 81 -2.70 14.75 -13.79
N ASN A 82 -3.13 13.86 -12.93
CA ASN A 82 -3.08 12.42 -13.15
C ASN A 82 -4.48 11.81 -13.08
N LYS A 83 -4.71 10.80 -13.90
CA LYS A 83 -5.87 9.93 -13.77
C LYS A 83 -5.56 8.84 -12.76
N VAL A 84 -6.39 8.73 -11.73
CA VAL A 84 -6.19 7.80 -10.61
C VAL A 84 -6.74 6.41 -10.94
N ILE A 85 -5.97 5.39 -10.65
CA ILE A 85 -6.40 3.98 -10.61
C ILE A 85 -6.71 3.65 -9.15
N LEU A 86 -7.97 3.35 -8.87
CA LEU A 86 -8.44 3.04 -7.51
C LEU A 86 -8.83 1.56 -7.40
N PRO A 87 -8.05 0.72 -6.71
CA PRO A 87 -8.50 -0.59 -6.29
C PRO A 87 -9.58 -0.44 -5.21
N LEU A 88 -10.76 -0.99 -5.46
CA LEU A 88 -11.87 -0.98 -4.53
C LEU A 88 -12.08 -2.37 -3.92
N SER A 89 -12.29 -2.38 -2.61
CA SER A 89 -12.80 -3.54 -1.86
C SER A 89 -14.11 -3.17 -1.16
N GLY A 90 -14.71 -4.10 -0.45
CA GLY A 90 -15.83 -3.81 0.46
C GLY A 90 -15.41 -3.10 1.76
N GLY A 91 -14.08 -2.93 2.00
CA GLY A 91 -13.51 -2.39 3.22
C GLY A 91 -13.66 -0.88 3.37
N LEU A 92 -13.41 -0.38 4.59
CA LEU A 92 -13.54 1.05 4.93
C LEU A 92 -12.46 1.90 4.26
N ASP A 93 -11.21 1.44 4.18
CA ASP A 93 -10.09 2.21 3.66
C ASP A 93 -10.29 2.61 2.19
N SER A 94 -10.59 1.63 1.33
CA SER A 94 -10.83 1.90 -0.08
C SER A 94 -12.08 2.75 -0.31
N ARG A 95 -13.08 2.63 0.57
CA ARG A 95 -14.30 3.44 0.56
C ARG A 95 -14.03 4.87 0.96
N THR A 96 -13.20 5.10 1.98
CA THR A 96 -12.75 6.44 2.40
C THR A 96 -11.99 7.13 1.28
N GLN A 97 -11.10 6.40 0.61
CA GLN A 97 -10.39 6.91 -0.57
C GLN A 97 -11.35 7.28 -1.71
N ALA A 98 -12.32 6.43 -2.00
CA ALA A 98 -13.32 6.71 -3.02
C ALA A 98 -14.11 7.99 -2.71
N CYS A 99 -14.53 8.17 -1.45
CA CYS A 99 -15.24 9.37 -1.00
C CYS A 99 -14.38 10.64 -1.14
N GLY A 100 -13.14 10.59 -0.68
CA GLY A 100 -12.21 11.73 -0.79
C GLY A 100 -11.91 12.10 -2.24
N LEU A 101 -11.58 11.12 -3.09
CA LEU A 101 -11.34 11.35 -4.52
C LEU A 101 -12.57 11.91 -5.25
N LYS A 102 -13.78 11.45 -4.89
CA LYS A 102 -15.02 12.03 -5.39
C LYS A 102 -15.19 13.47 -4.94
N HIS A 103 -14.94 13.76 -3.67
CA HIS A 103 -15.10 15.10 -3.09
C HIS A 103 -14.21 16.13 -3.76
N ILE A 104 -12.94 15.80 -4.01
CA ILE A 104 -11.99 16.68 -4.70
C ILE A 104 -12.16 16.69 -6.22
N GLY A 105 -13.09 15.92 -6.78
CA GLY A 105 -13.35 15.89 -8.23
C GLY A 105 -12.25 15.25 -9.07
N ALA A 106 -11.48 14.31 -8.51
CA ALA A 106 -10.41 13.62 -9.21
C ALA A 106 -10.93 12.75 -10.39
N ALA A 107 -10.15 12.67 -11.46
CA ALA A 107 -10.42 11.72 -12.53
C ALA A 107 -10.02 10.30 -12.10
N VAL A 108 -10.99 9.40 -11.93
CA VAL A 108 -10.78 8.06 -11.37
C VAL A 108 -11.24 6.98 -12.31
N SER A 109 -10.46 5.90 -12.44
CA SER A 109 -10.91 4.60 -12.90
C SER A 109 -10.75 3.60 -11.77
N SER A 110 -11.79 2.82 -11.47
CA SER A 110 -11.77 1.88 -10.37
C SER A 110 -11.86 0.43 -10.83
N TYR A 111 -11.34 -0.47 -10.03
CA TYR A 111 -11.44 -1.90 -10.27
C TYR A 111 -11.52 -2.69 -8.97
N SER A 112 -11.95 -3.93 -9.10
CA SER A 112 -11.87 -4.94 -8.06
C SER A 112 -11.62 -6.31 -8.68
N TYR A 113 -11.26 -7.29 -7.88
CA TYR A 113 -11.09 -8.66 -8.35
C TYR A 113 -11.67 -9.67 -7.35
N SER A 114 -12.01 -10.84 -7.87
CA SER A 114 -12.43 -12.00 -7.09
C SER A 114 -11.66 -13.24 -7.52
N PHE A 115 -11.67 -14.25 -6.67
CA PHE A 115 -11.10 -15.58 -6.97
C PHE A 115 -12.19 -16.53 -7.45
N SER A 116 -11.82 -17.48 -8.29
CA SER A 116 -12.71 -18.59 -8.65
C SER A 116 -13.04 -19.42 -7.40
N GLY A 117 -14.32 -19.58 -7.10
CA GLY A 117 -14.79 -20.33 -5.92
C GLY A 117 -14.71 -19.58 -4.60
N GLY A 118 -14.21 -18.34 -4.58
CA GLY A 118 -14.20 -17.47 -3.41
C GLY A 118 -15.45 -16.59 -3.31
N HIS A 119 -15.56 -15.85 -2.21
CA HIS A 119 -16.59 -14.82 -2.06
C HIS A 119 -16.36 -13.69 -3.09
N ASP A 120 -17.42 -13.28 -3.77
CA ASP A 120 -17.34 -12.22 -4.77
C ASP A 120 -17.58 -10.84 -4.13
N GLU A 121 -16.49 -10.19 -3.75
CA GLU A 121 -16.53 -8.83 -3.20
C GLU A 121 -16.72 -7.75 -4.26
N THR A 122 -16.59 -8.08 -5.55
CA THR A 122 -16.69 -7.09 -6.63
C THR A 122 -18.04 -6.41 -6.67
N GLN A 123 -19.10 -7.09 -6.22
CA GLN A 123 -20.44 -6.51 -6.11
C GLN A 123 -20.53 -5.32 -5.13
N TYR A 124 -19.78 -5.36 -4.02
CA TYR A 124 -19.71 -4.25 -3.07
C TYR A 124 -18.91 -3.09 -3.66
N SER A 125 -17.78 -3.40 -4.26
CA SER A 125 -16.91 -2.44 -4.94
C SER A 125 -17.65 -1.71 -6.06
N GLN A 126 -18.46 -2.43 -6.84
CA GLN A 126 -19.29 -1.84 -7.90
C GLN A 126 -20.33 -0.86 -7.34
N LYS A 127 -20.96 -1.18 -6.21
CA LYS A 127 -21.92 -0.26 -5.55
C LYS A 127 -21.24 1.04 -5.12
N ILE A 128 -20.01 0.94 -4.56
CA ILE A 128 -19.22 2.11 -4.17
C ILE A 128 -18.84 2.94 -5.40
N ALA A 129 -18.32 2.30 -6.44
CA ALA A 129 -17.97 2.97 -7.69
C ALA A 129 -19.16 3.69 -8.33
N THR A 130 -20.34 3.03 -8.34
CA THR A 130 -21.58 3.63 -8.85
C THR A 130 -21.99 4.85 -8.02
N ALA A 131 -21.94 4.76 -6.69
CA ALA A 131 -22.26 5.88 -5.80
C ALA A 131 -21.28 7.06 -5.97
N CYS A 132 -20.04 6.78 -6.33
CA CYS A 132 -19.02 7.78 -6.64
C CYS A 132 -19.04 8.28 -8.09
N ASN A 133 -19.82 7.64 -8.96
CA ASN A 133 -19.84 7.87 -10.41
C ASN A 133 -18.47 7.61 -11.07
N PHE A 134 -17.78 6.56 -10.62
CA PHE A 134 -16.49 6.13 -11.19
C PHE A 134 -16.68 4.99 -12.21
N PRO A 135 -15.99 5.01 -13.35
CA PRO A 135 -15.84 3.83 -14.20
C PRO A 135 -15.29 2.66 -13.37
N PHE A 136 -15.90 1.47 -13.52
CA PHE A 136 -15.56 0.29 -12.73
C PHE A 136 -15.34 -0.94 -13.61
N GLN A 137 -14.33 -1.73 -13.26
CA GLN A 137 -14.05 -3.04 -13.88
C GLN A 137 -13.91 -4.11 -12.79
N GLY A 138 -14.69 -5.19 -12.92
CA GLY A 138 -14.56 -6.38 -12.05
C GLY A 138 -13.79 -7.47 -12.80
N TRP A 139 -12.78 -8.06 -12.16
CA TRP A 139 -11.95 -9.11 -12.76
C TRP A 139 -11.96 -10.37 -11.94
N LYS A 140 -11.63 -11.50 -12.58
CA LYS A 140 -11.35 -12.76 -11.90
C LYS A 140 -9.87 -13.07 -11.99
N VAL A 141 -9.25 -13.36 -10.84
CA VAL A 141 -7.87 -13.83 -10.80
C VAL A 141 -7.83 -15.22 -11.43
N PRO A 142 -7.00 -15.44 -12.47
CA PRO A 142 -6.87 -16.75 -13.09
C PRO A 142 -6.32 -17.78 -12.12
N ASN A 143 -6.76 -19.02 -12.27
CA ASN A 143 -6.13 -20.12 -11.55
C ASN A 143 -4.66 -20.22 -12.00
N GLY A 144 -3.75 -20.43 -11.04
CA GLY A 144 -2.33 -20.52 -11.34
C GLY A 144 -1.59 -19.20 -11.56
N TYR A 145 -2.27 -18.04 -11.44
CA TYR A 145 -1.66 -16.71 -11.70
C TYR A 145 -0.30 -16.50 -11.00
N LEU A 146 -0.17 -17.01 -9.77
CA LEU A 146 1.07 -16.88 -9.02
C LEU A 146 2.18 -17.70 -9.66
N TRP A 147 1.87 -18.93 -10.07
CA TRP A 147 2.83 -19.81 -10.74
C TRP A 147 3.31 -19.21 -12.06
N ASP A 148 2.41 -18.62 -12.82
CA ASP A 148 2.73 -17.99 -14.10
C ASP A 148 3.61 -16.74 -13.94
N ASN A 149 3.51 -16.05 -12.80
CA ASN A 149 4.21 -14.81 -12.53
C ASN A 149 5.37 -14.93 -11.53
N ILE A 150 5.60 -16.08 -10.91
CA ILE A 150 6.53 -16.24 -9.79
C ILE A 150 7.97 -15.83 -10.14
N ALA A 151 8.46 -16.17 -11.32
CA ALA A 151 9.80 -15.84 -11.75
C ALA A 151 9.98 -14.32 -11.96
N VAL A 152 8.98 -13.66 -12.53
CA VAL A 152 8.97 -12.21 -12.75
C VAL A 152 8.86 -11.47 -11.42
N LEU A 153 7.99 -11.93 -10.52
CA LEU A 153 7.83 -11.36 -9.18
C LEU A 153 9.11 -11.49 -8.35
N ALA A 154 9.73 -12.67 -8.35
CA ALA A 154 10.99 -12.88 -7.66
C ALA A 154 12.10 -11.97 -8.20
N LYS A 155 12.18 -11.76 -9.52
CA LYS A 155 13.15 -10.86 -10.13
C LYS A 155 12.92 -9.40 -9.77
N ILE A 156 11.66 -8.93 -9.80
CA ILE A 156 11.31 -7.53 -9.47
C ILE A 156 11.57 -7.27 -7.99
N ASN A 157 11.16 -8.18 -7.13
CA ASN A 157 11.33 -8.04 -5.68
C ASN A 157 12.78 -8.28 -5.22
N GLY A 158 13.64 -8.89 -6.06
CA GLY A 158 14.98 -9.30 -5.65
C GLY A 158 14.98 -10.31 -4.50
N CYS A 159 13.87 -10.99 -4.28
CA CYS A 159 13.62 -11.88 -3.13
C CYS A 159 13.84 -11.17 -1.77
N TYR A 160 13.59 -9.85 -1.71
CA TYR A 160 13.77 -9.04 -0.52
C TYR A 160 12.66 -9.28 0.52
N SER A 161 11.42 -9.43 0.07
CA SER A 161 10.26 -9.65 0.92
C SER A 161 9.38 -10.78 0.37
N GLU A 162 8.35 -11.13 1.11
CA GLU A 162 7.30 -12.01 0.64
C GLU A 162 6.63 -11.43 -0.63
N PHE A 163 6.38 -12.25 -1.64
CA PHE A 163 5.85 -11.80 -2.94
C PHE A 163 4.68 -12.65 -3.46
N THR A 164 4.03 -13.41 -2.59
CA THR A 164 2.87 -14.24 -2.95
C THR A 164 1.55 -13.45 -2.98
N HIS A 165 1.53 -12.24 -2.43
CA HIS A 165 0.36 -11.37 -2.36
C HIS A 165 0.10 -10.45 -3.58
N PRO A 166 1.01 -10.16 -4.52
CA PRO A 166 0.74 -9.17 -5.57
C PRO A 166 -0.19 -9.71 -6.65
N ARG A 167 -1.44 -9.95 -6.27
CA ARG A 167 -2.52 -10.45 -7.13
C ARG A 167 -2.80 -9.54 -8.32
N GLN A 168 -2.46 -8.27 -8.17
CA GLN A 168 -2.54 -7.24 -9.21
C GLN A 168 -1.70 -7.58 -10.44
N MET A 169 -0.63 -8.37 -10.28
CA MET A 169 0.18 -8.83 -11.42
C MET A 169 -0.60 -9.65 -12.44
N ALA A 170 -1.69 -10.31 -12.04
CA ALA A 170 -2.58 -11.01 -12.96
C ALA A 170 -3.24 -10.07 -14.01
N PHE A 171 -3.18 -8.76 -13.78
CA PHE A 171 -3.88 -7.75 -14.59
C PHE A 171 -2.96 -6.62 -15.06
N ILE A 172 -1.65 -6.81 -15.00
CA ILE A 172 -0.65 -5.74 -15.23
C ILE A 172 -0.87 -5.00 -16.57
N GLU A 173 -1.24 -5.72 -17.62
CA GLU A 173 -1.47 -5.15 -18.95
C GLU A 173 -2.70 -4.23 -19.02
N LYS A 174 -3.64 -4.36 -18.08
CA LYS A 174 -4.87 -3.56 -18.07
C LYS A 174 -4.66 -2.17 -17.49
N TYR A 175 -3.70 -2.03 -16.58
CA TYR A 175 -3.50 -0.77 -15.84
C TYR A 175 -3.05 0.38 -16.73
N ALA A 176 -2.24 0.12 -17.76
CA ALA A 176 -1.74 1.13 -18.68
C ALA A 176 -2.84 1.97 -19.35
N SER A 177 -4.04 1.37 -19.55
CA SER A 177 -5.20 2.05 -20.13
C SER A 177 -6.12 2.69 -19.09
N MET A 178 -5.92 2.42 -17.80
CA MET A 178 -6.81 2.87 -16.74
C MET A 178 -6.45 4.25 -16.17
N GLY A 179 -5.17 4.53 -16.03
CA GLY A 179 -4.71 5.78 -15.43
C GLY A 179 -3.20 5.84 -15.26
N ASP A 180 -2.75 6.86 -14.55
CA ASP A 180 -1.36 7.24 -14.43
C ASP A 180 -0.78 6.89 -13.04
N VAL A 181 -1.60 6.93 -11.99
CA VAL A 181 -1.18 6.73 -10.61
C VAL A 181 -2.18 5.84 -9.85
N PHE A 182 -1.67 5.04 -8.92
CA PHE A 182 -2.50 4.27 -8.00
C PHE A 182 -2.75 5.07 -6.71
N SER A 183 -4.01 5.07 -6.24
CA SER A 183 -4.35 5.48 -4.87
C SER A 183 -4.66 4.23 -4.06
N LEU A 184 -3.82 3.92 -3.07
CA LEU A 184 -3.87 2.69 -2.29
C LEU A 184 -4.21 2.98 -0.83
N GLY A 185 -5.19 2.25 -0.26
CA GLY A 185 -5.64 2.36 1.12
C GLY A 185 -4.89 1.44 2.07
N HIS A 186 -3.55 1.44 2.01
CA HIS A 186 -2.75 0.65 2.95
C HIS A 186 -2.63 1.35 4.30
N TRP A 187 -2.44 0.57 5.37
CA TRP A 187 -2.19 1.02 6.73
C TRP A 187 -3.38 1.59 7.50
N GLY A 188 -4.59 1.58 6.95
CA GLY A 188 -5.78 2.06 7.66
C GLY A 188 -6.02 1.31 8.96
N ASP A 189 -5.97 0.00 8.92
CA ASP A 189 -6.06 -0.90 10.07
C ASP A 189 -4.96 -0.63 11.11
N VAL A 190 -3.71 -0.46 10.67
CA VAL A 190 -2.58 -0.17 11.58
C VAL A 190 -2.69 1.21 12.24
N LEU A 191 -3.29 2.20 11.56
CA LEU A 191 -3.39 3.56 12.07
C LEU A 191 -4.62 3.81 12.95
N PHE A 192 -5.71 3.07 12.73
CA PHE A 192 -7.01 3.35 13.33
C PHE A 192 -7.62 2.20 14.13
N ASP A 193 -7.01 1.01 14.08
CA ASP A 193 -7.40 -0.13 14.90
C ASP A 193 -6.50 -0.20 16.15
N ASP A 194 -7.03 -0.68 17.25
CA ASP A 194 -6.28 -0.86 18.50
C ASP A 194 -5.27 -2.00 18.44
N MET A 195 -5.35 -2.83 17.40
CA MET A 195 -4.48 -4.00 17.16
C MET A 195 -4.47 -5.01 18.32
N GLY A 196 -5.40 -4.89 19.27
CA GLY A 196 -5.46 -5.70 20.48
C GLY A 196 -4.25 -5.47 21.42
N VAL A 197 -3.57 -4.33 21.27
CA VAL A 197 -2.47 -3.94 22.18
C VAL A 197 -3.07 -3.44 23.48
N ALA A 198 -2.67 -4.02 24.60
CA ALA A 198 -3.16 -3.58 25.91
C ALA A 198 -2.66 -2.17 26.24
N ASP A 199 -3.56 -1.34 26.80
CA ASP A 199 -3.28 0.06 27.14
C ASP A 199 -2.16 0.24 28.21
N ASP A 200 -1.77 -0.84 28.87
CA ASP A 200 -0.81 -0.87 29.95
C ASP A 200 0.59 -1.38 29.54
N LEU A 201 0.86 -1.49 28.25
CA LEU A 201 2.21 -1.78 27.77
C LEU A 201 3.12 -0.55 28.01
N PRO A 202 4.32 -0.75 28.63
CA PRO A 202 5.21 0.34 29.00
C PRO A 202 5.85 1.05 27.80
#